data_ed283f94ce718578d5c30d342dafd5d4
#
_entry.id   ed283f94ce718578d5c30d342dafd5d4
#
_cell.length_a   1.000
_cell.length_b   1.000
_cell.length_c   1.000
_cell.angle_alpha   90.00
_cell.angle_beta   90.00
_cell.angle_gamma   90.00
#
_symmetry.space_group_name_H-M   'P 1'
#
loop_
_entity.id
_entity.type
_entity.pdbx_description
1 polymer ?
#
loop_
_entity_poly.entity_id
_entity_poly.type
_entity_poly.pdbx_seq_one_letter_code
_entity_poly.pdbx_strand_id
1 'polypeptide(L)'
;ALSSKISSDSRKVFQVSDTYAALVQLAKAARARVSESSKMIAVTGSSGKTTLKTWLQHILCGVGRTHGSEGSFNNHLGVPLSLARMPAKTQFGLFEVGTNHPGEIAPLSQMIQPDIALVLNVLPVHIGHFNTLEALKAEKLSIAAGLSPTDTLIVEAGLATAVDRPVTTFSIQDFDTSKQHGELSEQGLILYSGSVSVNGEWYSLSLPAPGAHLLATAAACLAVTQVLNIDSKDVIEALRTAPLPAGRGHRVEKSGITIIDDSYNANPESIRFSLQSLKTEPARRRHVILGEMHELGAYGVAAHDSVLAAALEFDSVVAVGEGFRAAAEKYQVPYVESAADIDLEAYSLGLASGDRVLVKGSNRVFWTQGFVDQLVKRIPAP
;
A
#
# COMPACT_ATOMS: atom_id res chain seq x y z
N ALA A 1 -7.85 -27.82 9.09
CA ALA A 1 -7.51 -27.73 7.66
C ALA A 1 -8.64 -28.28 6.79
N LEU A 2 -8.74 -27.83 5.54
CA LEU A 2 -9.60 -28.41 4.52
C LEU A 2 -8.72 -29.24 3.56
N SER A 3 -9.19 -30.44 3.16
CA SER A 3 -8.48 -31.29 2.22
C SER A 3 -9.44 -32.02 1.29
N SER A 4 -9.09 -32.11 0.01
CA SER A 4 -9.80 -32.92 -0.99
C SER A 4 -9.11 -34.26 -1.30
N LYS A 5 -7.87 -34.46 -0.82
CA LYS A 5 -7.01 -35.59 -1.24
C LYS A 5 -6.55 -36.48 -0.08
N ILE A 6 -6.67 -36.07 1.16
CA ILE A 6 -6.12 -36.79 2.30
C ILE A 6 -7.29 -37.22 3.21
N SER A 7 -7.52 -38.53 3.32
CA SER A 7 -8.30 -39.10 4.39
C SER A 7 -7.37 -39.17 5.61
N SER A 8 -7.64 -38.38 6.64
CA SER A 8 -6.91 -38.47 7.89
C SER A 8 -7.90 -38.50 9.04
N ASP A 9 -7.64 -39.38 10.03
CA ASP A 9 -8.39 -39.44 11.29
C ASP A 9 -8.13 -38.20 12.20
N SER A 10 -7.41 -37.21 11.71
CA SER A 10 -7.12 -36.00 12.46
C SER A 10 -8.38 -35.14 12.61
N ARG A 11 -8.83 -34.91 13.85
CA ARG A 11 -9.91 -33.97 14.19
C ARG A 11 -9.69 -32.53 13.72
N LYS A 12 -8.52 -32.23 13.17
CA LYS A 12 -8.13 -30.92 12.63
C LYS A 12 -8.25 -30.81 11.10
N VAL A 13 -8.64 -31.90 10.42
CA VAL A 13 -8.79 -31.95 8.96
C VAL A 13 -10.21 -32.34 8.60
N PHE A 14 -10.87 -31.50 7.82
CA PHE A 14 -12.18 -31.78 7.23
C PHE A 14 -11.99 -32.15 5.77
N GLN A 15 -12.48 -33.32 5.39
CA GLN A 15 -12.49 -33.73 3.99
C GLN A 15 -13.67 -33.06 3.26
N VAL A 16 -13.38 -32.47 2.12
CA VAL A 16 -14.34 -31.76 1.28
C VAL A 16 -14.09 -32.11 -0.18
N SER A 17 -15.14 -32.03 -1.02
CA SER A 17 -15.00 -32.30 -2.46
C SER A 17 -14.18 -31.20 -3.18
N ASP A 18 -14.35 -29.94 -2.77
CA ASP A 18 -13.65 -28.79 -3.29
C ASP A 18 -13.23 -27.87 -2.14
N THR A 19 -11.91 -27.67 -2.00
CA THR A 19 -11.34 -26.86 -0.92
C THR A 19 -11.61 -25.38 -1.10
N TYR A 20 -11.68 -24.87 -2.34
CA TYR A 20 -11.98 -23.48 -2.63
C TYR A 20 -13.46 -23.18 -2.36
N ALA A 21 -14.37 -24.01 -2.87
CA ALA A 21 -15.79 -23.87 -2.58
C ALA A 21 -16.08 -23.92 -1.08
N ALA A 22 -15.42 -24.83 -0.34
CA ALA A 22 -15.56 -24.91 1.12
C ALA A 22 -15.02 -23.64 1.81
N LEU A 23 -13.90 -23.07 1.37
CA LEU A 23 -13.37 -21.80 1.89
C LEU A 23 -14.36 -20.66 1.67
N VAL A 24 -14.95 -20.55 0.47
CA VAL A 24 -15.99 -19.55 0.15
C VAL A 24 -17.22 -19.70 1.05
N GLN A 25 -17.68 -20.93 1.31
CA GLN A 25 -18.79 -21.16 2.23
C GLN A 25 -18.46 -20.74 3.67
N LEU A 26 -17.24 -21.04 4.15
CA LEU A 26 -16.78 -20.57 5.46
C LEU A 26 -16.73 -19.04 5.53
N ALA A 27 -16.29 -18.38 4.48
CA ALA A 27 -16.25 -16.92 4.38
C ALA A 27 -17.66 -16.32 4.46
N LYS A 28 -18.61 -16.85 3.69
CA LYS A 28 -20.03 -16.43 3.72
C LYS A 28 -20.65 -16.64 5.09
N ALA A 29 -20.42 -17.79 5.71
CA ALA A 29 -20.90 -18.09 7.06
C ALA A 29 -20.30 -17.16 8.11
N ALA A 30 -19.01 -16.81 7.98
CA ALA A 30 -18.35 -15.86 8.86
C ALA A 30 -18.92 -14.44 8.68
N ARG A 31 -19.21 -14.00 7.45
CA ARG A 31 -19.87 -12.72 7.18
C ARG A 31 -21.29 -12.67 7.77
N ALA A 32 -22.06 -13.72 7.61
CA ALA A 32 -23.44 -13.81 8.09
C ALA A 32 -23.58 -13.83 9.62
N ARG A 33 -22.53 -14.25 10.37
CA ARG A 33 -22.60 -14.38 11.84
C ARG A 33 -22.24 -13.10 12.61
N VAL A 34 -21.69 -12.05 11.94
CA VAL A 34 -21.41 -10.77 12.61
C VAL A 34 -22.70 -9.97 12.79
N SER A 35 -22.72 -9.07 13.77
CA SER A 35 -23.87 -8.21 14.05
C SER A 35 -24.21 -7.31 12.85
N GLU A 36 -25.47 -7.00 12.68
CA GLU A 36 -25.94 -5.99 11.70
C GLU A 36 -25.37 -4.58 11.97
N SER A 37 -25.00 -4.29 13.23
CA SER A 37 -24.33 -3.05 13.59
C SER A 37 -22.85 -3.03 13.24
N SER A 38 -22.26 -4.18 12.85
CA SER A 38 -20.87 -4.24 12.40
C SER A 38 -20.71 -3.56 11.05
N LYS A 39 -19.59 -2.87 10.83
CA LYS A 39 -19.27 -2.15 9.60
C LYS A 39 -18.17 -2.85 8.83
N MET A 40 -18.47 -3.27 7.61
CA MET A 40 -17.51 -3.89 6.70
C MET A 40 -17.02 -2.86 5.70
N ILE A 41 -15.70 -2.75 5.56
CA ILE A 41 -15.03 -1.77 4.72
C ILE A 41 -14.18 -2.53 3.70
N ALA A 42 -14.47 -2.36 2.42
CA ALA A 42 -13.68 -2.91 1.32
C ALA A 42 -12.86 -1.79 0.65
N VAL A 43 -11.56 -2.01 0.46
CA VAL A 43 -10.68 -1.01 -0.13
C VAL A 43 -9.96 -1.56 -1.36
N THR A 44 -9.97 -0.79 -2.45
CA THR A 44 -9.17 -1.06 -3.65
C THR A 44 -8.38 0.17 -4.09
N GLY A 45 -7.53 0.00 -5.06
CA GLY A 45 -6.68 1.05 -5.63
C GLY A 45 -5.50 0.45 -6.36
N SER A 46 -4.83 1.23 -7.16
CA SER A 46 -3.61 0.82 -7.86
C SER A 46 -2.44 0.70 -6.89
N SER A 47 -2.29 1.67 -5.97
CA SER A 47 -1.24 1.71 -4.95
C SER A 47 -1.82 2.14 -3.59
N GLY A 48 -1.09 1.92 -2.49
CA GLY A 48 -1.44 2.42 -1.16
C GLY A 48 -2.47 1.61 -0.37
N LYS A 49 -3.12 0.59 -0.94
CA LYS A 49 -4.19 -0.22 -0.29
C LYS A 49 -3.79 -0.75 1.09
N THR A 50 -2.63 -1.35 1.20
CA THR A 50 -2.16 -1.95 2.47
C THR A 50 -1.85 -0.88 3.51
N THR A 51 -1.28 0.26 3.12
CA THR A 51 -1.05 1.40 4.01
C THR A 51 -2.38 1.96 4.52
N LEU A 52 -3.36 2.17 3.63
CA LEU A 52 -4.70 2.61 3.99
C LEU A 52 -5.36 1.63 4.99
N LYS A 53 -5.34 0.34 4.70
CA LYS A 53 -5.86 -0.69 5.61
C LYS A 53 -5.17 -0.65 6.97
N THR A 54 -3.85 -0.54 7.00
CA THR A 54 -3.06 -0.48 8.24
C THR A 54 -3.41 0.75 9.06
N TRP A 55 -3.55 1.92 8.43
CA TRP A 55 -3.92 3.16 9.11
C TRP A 55 -5.37 3.14 9.60
N LEU A 56 -6.32 2.65 8.79
CA LEU A 56 -7.69 2.44 9.24
C LEU A 56 -7.75 1.45 10.41
N GLN A 57 -6.97 0.37 10.37
CA GLN A 57 -6.90 -0.58 11.47
C GLN A 57 -6.35 0.07 12.75
N HIS A 58 -5.28 0.88 12.63
CA HIS A 58 -4.70 1.64 13.75
C HIS A 58 -5.74 2.56 14.38
N ILE A 59 -6.47 3.35 13.59
CA ILE A 59 -7.52 4.27 14.05
C ILE A 59 -8.69 3.49 14.69
N LEU A 60 -9.23 2.51 13.97
CA LEU A 60 -10.45 1.81 14.39
C LEU A 60 -10.24 0.87 15.57
N CYS A 61 -9.01 0.37 15.81
CA CYS A 61 -8.68 -0.37 17.02
C CYS A 61 -8.82 0.47 18.30
N GLY A 62 -8.67 1.80 18.21
CA GLY A 62 -8.96 2.73 19.31
C GLY A 62 -10.45 2.93 19.59
N VAL A 63 -11.32 2.58 18.63
CA VAL A 63 -12.77 2.78 18.70
C VAL A 63 -13.52 1.49 19.01
N GLY A 64 -13.05 0.36 18.48
CA GLY A 64 -13.76 -0.90 18.64
C GLY A 64 -13.01 -2.14 18.14
N ARG A 65 -13.63 -3.31 18.29
CA ARG A 65 -13.05 -4.58 17.87
C ARG A 65 -12.92 -4.62 16.34
N THR A 66 -11.69 -4.47 15.87
CA THR A 66 -11.37 -4.39 14.45
C THR A 66 -10.71 -5.69 13.98
N HIS A 67 -11.14 -6.18 12.82
CA HIS A 67 -10.52 -7.29 12.10
C HIS A 67 -10.07 -6.80 10.72
N GLY A 68 -8.83 -7.07 10.34
CA GLY A 68 -8.30 -6.76 9.01
C GLY A 68 -7.66 -7.96 8.36
N SER A 69 -7.62 -7.98 7.02
CA SER A 69 -6.86 -9.00 6.29
C SER A 69 -5.36 -8.92 6.62
N GLU A 70 -4.73 -10.08 6.85
CA GLU A 70 -3.28 -10.18 7.07
C GLU A 70 -2.51 -9.79 5.80
N GLY A 71 -1.42 -9.06 5.95
CA GLY A 71 -0.58 -8.66 4.83
C GLY A 71 -1.39 -8.09 3.66
N SER A 72 -1.12 -8.59 2.46
CA SER A 72 -1.85 -8.26 1.22
C SER A 72 -2.73 -9.43 0.75
N PHE A 73 -3.47 -10.09 1.67
CA PHE A 73 -4.44 -11.13 1.31
C PHE A 73 -5.67 -10.49 0.66
N ASN A 74 -5.55 -10.16 -0.63
CA ASN A 74 -6.48 -9.32 -1.37
C ASN A 74 -7.06 -9.94 -2.65
N ASN A 75 -6.72 -11.21 -2.94
CA ASN A 75 -7.17 -11.96 -4.12
C ASN A 75 -8.27 -12.97 -3.78
N HIS A 76 -8.64 -13.80 -4.79
CA HIS A 76 -9.68 -14.84 -4.69
C HIS A 76 -9.44 -15.88 -3.58
N LEU A 77 -8.23 -16.05 -3.07
CA LEU A 77 -7.93 -16.90 -1.90
C LEU A 77 -7.84 -16.07 -0.61
N GLY A 78 -7.20 -14.89 -0.69
CA GLY A 78 -6.91 -14.05 0.46
C GLY A 78 -8.14 -13.43 1.09
N VAL A 79 -9.08 -12.93 0.29
CA VAL A 79 -10.33 -12.31 0.79
C VAL A 79 -11.20 -13.34 1.51
N PRO A 80 -11.55 -14.50 0.93
CA PRO A 80 -12.36 -15.48 1.65
C PRO A 80 -11.65 -16.04 2.88
N LEU A 81 -10.32 -16.20 2.86
CA LEU A 81 -9.55 -16.60 4.04
C LEU A 81 -9.64 -15.56 5.16
N SER A 82 -9.53 -14.28 4.83
CA SER A 82 -9.65 -13.18 5.79
C SER A 82 -11.06 -13.12 6.39
N LEU A 83 -12.11 -13.28 5.58
CA LEU A 83 -13.48 -13.37 6.04
C LEU A 83 -13.69 -14.58 6.94
N ALA A 84 -13.23 -15.77 6.54
CA ALA A 84 -13.39 -17.01 7.32
C ALA A 84 -12.74 -16.91 8.73
N ARG A 85 -11.66 -16.13 8.85
CA ARG A 85 -10.95 -15.87 10.13
C ARG A 85 -11.60 -14.77 10.97
N MET A 86 -12.57 -14.02 10.43
CA MET A 86 -13.17 -12.89 11.12
C MET A 86 -13.93 -13.35 12.39
N PRO A 87 -13.60 -12.81 13.58
CA PRO A 87 -14.29 -13.12 14.82
C PRO A 87 -15.77 -12.67 14.80
N ALA A 88 -16.67 -13.42 15.43
CA ALA A 88 -18.10 -13.09 15.48
C ALA A 88 -18.41 -11.75 16.16
N LYS A 89 -17.53 -11.29 17.06
CA LYS A 89 -17.68 -10.02 17.79
C LYS A 89 -16.99 -8.83 17.12
N THR A 90 -16.58 -8.97 15.85
CA THR A 90 -15.98 -7.88 15.07
C THR A 90 -16.98 -6.74 14.91
N GLN A 91 -16.54 -5.52 15.17
CA GLN A 91 -17.32 -4.29 14.95
C GLN A 91 -16.91 -3.62 13.62
N PHE A 92 -15.64 -3.66 13.28
CA PHE A 92 -15.11 -3.14 12.03
C PHE A 92 -14.32 -4.23 11.30
N GLY A 93 -14.76 -4.58 10.09
CA GLY A 93 -14.06 -5.50 9.20
C GLY A 93 -13.38 -4.72 8.07
N LEU A 94 -12.06 -4.90 7.88
CA LEU A 94 -11.26 -4.22 6.87
C LEU A 94 -10.73 -5.23 5.86
N PHE A 95 -11.14 -5.09 4.60
CA PHE A 95 -10.77 -6.03 3.54
C PHE A 95 -10.11 -5.29 2.37
N GLU A 96 -8.88 -5.65 2.10
CA GLU A 96 -8.17 -5.21 0.90
C GLU A 96 -8.64 -6.07 -0.29
N VAL A 97 -9.01 -5.43 -1.42
CA VAL A 97 -9.42 -6.09 -2.65
C VAL A 97 -8.48 -5.67 -3.78
N GLY A 98 -7.71 -6.62 -4.25
CA GLY A 98 -6.76 -6.46 -5.34
C GLY A 98 -7.27 -7.08 -6.64
N THR A 99 -6.63 -6.71 -7.76
CA THR A 99 -6.87 -7.33 -9.06
C THR A 99 -5.59 -7.37 -9.88
N ASN A 100 -5.45 -8.42 -10.66
CA ASN A 100 -4.48 -8.54 -11.74
C ASN A 100 -5.18 -8.66 -13.11
N HIS A 101 -6.45 -9.10 -13.14
CA HIS A 101 -7.22 -9.32 -14.36
C HIS A 101 -8.64 -8.74 -14.24
N PRO A 102 -9.29 -8.41 -15.37
CA PRO A 102 -10.68 -7.96 -15.38
C PRO A 102 -11.64 -8.96 -14.72
N GLY A 103 -12.62 -8.45 -13.96
CA GLY A 103 -13.70 -9.22 -13.36
C GLY A 103 -13.39 -9.85 -12.00
N GLU A 104 -12.25 -9.52 -11.37
CA GLU A 104 -11.87 -10.09 -10.07
C GLU A 104 -12.45 -9.33 -8.87
N ILE A 105 -12.63 -8.00 -8.97
CA ILE A 105 -13.04 -7.15 -7.84
C ILE A 105 -14.52 -7.35 -7.47
N ALA A 106 -15.43 -7.34 -8.44
CA ALA A 106 -16.87 -7.40 -8.17
C ALA A 106 -17.28 -8.65 -7.36
N PRO A 107 -16.85 -9.88 -7.70
CA PRO A 107 -17.20 -11.08 -6.91
C PRO A 107 -16.66 -11.03 -5.48
N LEU A 108 -15.47 -10.47 -5.28
CA LEU A 108 -14.87 -10.33 -3.95
C LEU A 108 -15.64 -9.30 -3.10
N SER A 109 -16.02 -8.18 -3.70
CA SER A 109 -16.85 -7.18 -3.02
C SER A 109 -18.23 -7.73 -2.66
N GLN A 110 -18.87 -8.47 -3.56
CA GLN A 110 -20.14 -9.15 -3.30
C GLN A 110 -20.04 -10.20 -2.17
N MET A 111 -18.89 -10.83 -2.00
CA MET A 111 -18.64 -11.76 -0.89
C MET A 111 -18.47 -11.02 0.44
N ILE A 112 -17.80 -9.86 0.44
CA ILE A 112 -17.60 -9.02 1.63
C ILE A 112 -18.93 -8.37 2.05
N GLN A 113 -19.77 -7.96 1.10
CA GLN A 113 -20.97 -7.14 1.32
C GLN A 113 -20.63 -5.92 2.21
N PRO A 114 -19.80 -5.00 1.70
CA PRO A 114 -19.32 -3.88 2.50
C PRO A 114 -20.41 -2.84 2.73
N ASP A 115 -20.41 -2.19 3.90
CA ASP A 115 -21.17 -0.97 4.20
C ASP A 115 -20.46 0.26 3.58
N ILE A 116 -19.13 0.15 3.42
CA ILE A 116 -18.28 1.19 2.82
C ILE A 116 -17.34 0.52 1.83
N ALA A 117 -17.39 0.93 0.57
CA ALA A 117 -16.40 0.59 -0.44
C ALA A 117 -15.55 1.82 -0.78
N LEU A 118 -14.23 1.63 -0.97
CA LEU A 118 -13.33 2.73 -1.24
C LEU A 118 -12.40 2.42 -2.43
N VAL A 119 -12.33 3.36 -3.38
CA VAL A 119 -11.32 3.37 -4.46
C VAL A 119 -10.31 4.46 -4.16
N LEU A 120 -9.10 4.06 -3.72
CA LEU A 120 -8.06 5.00 -3.30
C LEU A 120 -7.49 5.79 -4.48
N ASN A 121 -7.19 5.11 -5.58
CA ASN A 121 -6.65 5.71 -6.81
C ASN A 121 -6.75 4.74 -7.98
N VAL A 122 -6.63 5.31 -9.20
CA VAL A 122 -6.47 4.55 -10.45
C VAL A 122 -5.23 5.08 -11.16
N LEU A 123 -4.15 4.31 -11.10
CA LEU A 123 -2.85 4.59 -11.73
C LEU A 123 -2.57 3.52 -12.79
N PRO A 124 -1.76 3.80 -13.82
CA PRO A 124 -1.48 2.87 -14.92
C PRO A 124 -0.57 1.70 -14.48
N VAL A 125 -1.08 0.86 -13.57
CA VAL A 125 -0.42 -0.38 -13.09
C VAL A 125 -1.18 -1.59 -13.63
N HIS A 126 -0.50 -2.71 -13.88
CA HIS A 126 -1.07 -3.92 -14.51
C HIS A 126 -1.72 -3.65 -15.88
N ILE A 127 -1.37 -2.54 -16.54
CA ILE A 127 -2.03 -2.10 -17.78
C ILE A 127 -1.89 -3.11 -18.91
N GLY A 128 -0.89 -3.97 -18.86
CA GLY A 128 -0.71 -5.07 -19.80
C GLY A 128 -1.88 -6.07 -19.82
N HIS A 129 -2.63 -6.20 -18.73
CA HIS A 129 -3.81 -7.07 -18.62
C HIS A 129 -5.13 -6.33 -18.88
N PHE A 130 -5.15 -5.01 -18.78
CA PHE A 130 -6.37 -4.19 -18.92
C PHE A 130 -6.46 -3.45 -20.26
N ASN A 131 -5.36 -3.36 -21.03
CA ASN A 131 -5.22 -2.66 -22.31
C ASN A 131 -5.45 -1.13 -22.24
N THR A 132 -6.36 -0.63 -21.40
CA THR A 132 -6.65 0.82 -21.25
C THR A 132 -6.81 1.21 -19.79
N LEU A 133 -6.58 2.50 -19.49
CA LEU A 133 -6.79 3.05 -18.16
C LEU A 133 -8.30 3.07 -17.79
N GLU A 134 -9.17 3.25 -18.78
CA GLU A 134 -10.62 3.23 -18.62
C GLU A 134 -11.10 1.85 -18.17
N ALA A 135 -10.58 0.77 -18.77
CA ALA A 135 -10.90 -0.60 -18.35
C ALA A 135 -10.43 -0.88 -16.92
N LEU A 136 -9.22 -0.43 -16.55
CA LEU A 136 -8.73 -0.54 -15.17
C LEU A 136 -9.57 0.28 -14.19
N LYS A 137 -10.02 1.49 -14.59
CA LYS A 137 -10.91 2.34 -13.81
C LYS A 137 -12.26 1.65 -13.58
N ALA A 138 -12.86 1.12 -14.63
CA ALA A 138 -14.12 0.37 -14.54
C ALA A 138 -14.00 -0.85 -13.61
N GLU A 139 -12.90 -1.60 -13.71
CA GLU A 139 -12.63 -2.72 -12.82
C GLU A 139 -12.55 -2.28 -11.35
N LYS A 140 -11.81 -1.20 -11.02
CA LYS A 140 -11.72 -0.74 -9.64
C LYS A 140 -13.04 -0.22 -9.10
N LEU A 141 -13.82 0.51 -9.93
CA LEU A 141 -15.15 0.98 -9.56
C LEU A 141 -16.15 -0.18 -9.38
N SER A 142 -15.88 -1.36 -9.95
CA SER A 142 -16.72 -2.54 -9.74
C SER A 142 -16.77 -3.03 -8.28
N ILE A 143 -15.93 -2.48 -7.40
CA ILE A 143 -16.03 -2.70 -5.95
C ILE A 143 -17.39 -2.27 -5.40
N ALA A 144 -18.09 -1.35 -6.07
CA ALA A 144 -19.44 -0.95 -5.74
C ALA A 144 -20.49 -2.06 -5.91
N ALA A 145 -20.17 -3.16 -6.62
CA ALA A 145 -21.10 -4.27 -6.82
C ALA A 145 -21.48 -5.02 -5.52
N GLY A 146 -20.71 -4.84 -4.45
CA GLY A 146 -21.03 -5.40 -3.12
C GLY A 146 -21.87 -4.49 -2.23
N LEU A 147 -22.07 -3.22 -2.62
CA LEU A 147 -22.81 -2.21 -1.84
C LEU A 147 -24.32 -2.35 -2.05
N SER A 148 -25.08 -2.23 -0.98
CA SER A 148 -26.52 -1.95 -1.03
C SER A 148 -26.81 -0.49 -1.44
N PRO A 149 -28.06 -0.12 -1.79
CA PRO A 149 -28.39 1.25 -2.19
C PRO A 149 -28.08 2.31 -1.12
N THR A 150 -28.14 1.95 0.16
CA THR A 150 -27.89 2.85 1.31
C THR A 150 -26.43 2.91 1.73
N ASP A 151 -25.58 2.04 1.20
CA ASP A 151 -24.18 1.95 1.54
C ASP A 151 -23.34 2.98 0.79
N THR A 152 -22.17 3.31 1.32
CA THR A 152 -21.37 4.43 0.83
C THR A 152 -20.23 3.97 -0.07
N LEU A 153 -20.12 4.59 -1.24
CA LEU A 153 -18.91 4.53 -2.08
C LEU A 153 -18.07 5.78 -1.84
N ILE A 154 -16.80 5.57 -1.52
CA ILE A 154 -15.79 6.63 -1.33
C ILE A 154 -14.80 6.57 -2.48
N VAL A 155 -14.53 7.70 -3.11
CA VAL A 155 -13.60 7.80 -4.24
C VAL A 155 -12.72 9.06 -4.12
N GLU A 156 -11.54 9.01 -4.72
CA GLU A 156 -10.77 10.23 -4.98
C GLU A 156 -11.58 11.15 -5.89
N ALA A 157 -11.53 12.47 -5.65
CA ALA A 157 -12.43 13.46 -6.28
C ALA A 157 -12.43 13.40 -7.82
N GLY A 158 -11.30 13.14 -8.46
CA GLY A 158 -11.18 12.98 -9.91
C GLY A 158 -11.94 11.78 -10.49
N LEU A 159 -12.35 10.82 -9.64
CA LEU A 159 -13.12 9.64 -10.05
C LEU A 159 -14.64 9.84 -9.92
N ALA A 160 -15.11 10.88 -9.24
CA ALA A 160 -16.53 11.07 -8.89
C ALA A 160 -17.45 11.11 -10.11
N THR A 161 -17.03 11.74 -11.22
CA THR A 161 -17.80 11.84 -12.46
C THR A 161 -17.98 10.53 -13.22
N ALA A 162 -17.24 9.49 -12.84
CA ALA A 162 -17.31 8.18 -13.46
C ALA A 162 -18.30 7.22 -12.77
N VAL A 163 -19.05 7.73 -11.78
CA VAL A 163 -19.91 6.90 -10.92
C VAL A 163 -21.36 7.42 -10.97
N ASP A 164 -22.28 6.53 -11.26
CA ASP A 164 -23.74 6.83 -11.32
C ASP A 164 -24.40 6.48 -9.96
N ARG A 165 -23.90 7.06 -8.88
CA ARG A 165 -24.49 7.03 -7.53
C ARG A 165 -23.88 8.14 -6.67
N PRO A 166 -24.53 8.58 -5.58
CA PRO A 166 -23.90 9.49 -4.63
C PRO A 166 -22.61 8.90 -4.06
N VAL A 167 -21.59 9.73 -3.97
CA VAL A 167 -20.27 9.34 -3.45
C VAL A 167 -19.77 10.31 -2.39
N THR A 168 -19.01 9.81 -1.43
CA THR A 168 -18.14 10.63 -0.60
C THR A 168 -16.81 10.80 -1.32
N THR A 169 -16.32 12.02 -1.41
CA THR A 169 -15.06 12.30 -2.11
C THR A 169 -13.97 12.73 -1.16
N PHE A 170 -12.73 12.42 -1.50
CA PHE A 170 -11.54 12.95 -0.85
C PHE A 170 -10.55 13.47 -1.89
N SER A 171 -9.75 14.44 -1.50
CA SER A 171 -8.65 14.97 -2.31
C SER A 171 -7.53 15.51 -1.43
N ILE A 172 -6.40 15.79 -2.06
CA ILE A 172 -5.32 16.57 -1.46
C ILE A 172 -5.25 17.92 -2.15
N GLN A 173 -4.80 18.95 -1.44
CA GLN A 173 -4.44 20.22 -2.08
C GLN A 173 -3.28 20.00 -3.03
N ASP A 174 -3.12 20.87 -4.05
CA ASP A 174 -1.95 20.87 -4.91
C ASP A 174 -0.68 20.80 -4.04
N PHE A 175 -0.02 19.63 -4.12
CA PHE A 175 1.01 19.26 -3.18
C PHE A 175 2.37 19.62 -3.76
N ASP A 176 2.95 20.70 -3.28
CA ASP A 176 4.34 21.06 -3.55
C ASP A 176 5.24 20.38 -2.52
N THR A 177 5.86 19.27 -2.91
CA THR A 177 6.79 18.52 -2.04
C THR A 177 7.94 19.38 -1.53
N SER A 178 8.35 20.43 -2.26
CA SER A 178 9.44 21.31 -1.85
C SER A 178 9.11 22.15 -0.61
N LYS A 179 7.82 22.29 -0.28
CA LYS A 179 7.33 23.04 0.88
C LYS A 179 7.04 22.15 2.08
N GLN A 180 7.13 20.82 1.94
CA GLN A 180 6.93 19.92 3.05
C GLN A 180 8.24 19.72 3.83
N HIS A 181 8.32 20.28 5.01
CA HIS A 181 9.45 20.11 5.91
C HIS A 181 9.04 19.25 7.11
N GLY A 182 9.96 18.41 7.57
CA GLY A 182 9.77 17.65 8.79
C GLY A 182 9.97 18.55 10.00
N GLU A 183 8.98 18.58 10.88
CA GLU A 183 9.04 19.30 12.16
C GLU A 183 9.15 18.30 13.31
N LEU A 184 10.06 18.59 14.27
CA LEU A 184 10.21 17.78 15.47
C LEU A 184 9.02 18.05 16.43
N SER A 185 8.24 17.03 16.71
CA SER A 185 7.15 17.11 17.67
C SER A 185 7.67 17.15 19.12
N GLU A 186 6.83 17.55 20.07
CA GLU A 186 7.14 17.49 21.51
C GLU A 186 7.47 16.06 21.98
N GLN A 187 7.01 15.04 21.27
CA GLN A 187 7.28 13.63 21.55
C GLN A 187 8.55 13.10 20.85
N GLY A 188 9.32 13.98 20.19
CA GLY A 188 10.54 13.60 19.47
C GLY A 188 10.32 12.94 18.11
N LEU A 189 9.11 12.99 17.55
CA LEU A 189 8.80 12.47 16.21
C LEU A 189 8.99 13.56 15.15
N ILE A 190 9.57 13.22 14.01
CA ILE A 190 9.56 14.09 12.84
C ILE A 190 8.23 13.91 12.12
N LEU A 191 7.45 14.98 12.04
CA LEU A 191 6.13 14.99 11.39
C LEU A 191 6.14 15.93 10.19
N TYR A 192 5.37 15.55 9.17
CA TYR A 192 5.25 16.27 7.91
C TYR A 192 3.82 16.77 7.73
N SER A 193 3.64 18.09 7.73
CA SER A 193 2.34 18.73 7.66
C SER A 193 1.78 18.73 6.22
N GLY A 194 0.45 18.71 6.12
CA GLY A 194 -0.26 18.81 4.85
C GLY A 194 -1.74 19.09 5.05
N SER A 195 -2.43 19.41 3.96
CA SER A 195 -3.87 19.67 3.94
C SER A 195 -4.59 18.70 3.01
N VAL A 196 -5.71 18.19 3.47
CA VAL A 196 -6.57 17.25 2.73
C VAL A 196 -8.01 17.70 2.78
N SER A 197 -8.82 17.29 1.82
CA SER A 197 -10.24 17.59 1.78
C SER A 197 -11.09 16.34 1.74
N VAL A 198 -12.22 16.38 2.46
CA VAL A 198 -13.28 15.38 2.37
C VAL A 198 -14.60 16.12 2.11
N ASN A 199 -15.30 15.77 1.02
CA ASN A 199 -16.51 16.44 0.57
C ASN A 199 -16.39 17.99 0.49
N GLY A 200 -15.19 18.50 0.18
CA GLY A 200 -14.91 19.94 0.09
C GLY A 200 -14.55 20.61 1.42
N GLU A 201 -14.65 19.94 2.53
CA GLU A 201 -14.17 20.42 3.83
C GLU A 201 -12.69 20.12 4.01
N TRP A 202 -11.90 21.12 4.42
CA TRP A 202 -10.45 21.05 4.52
C TRP A 202 -9.95 20.75 5.94
N TYR A 203 -8.97 19.86 6.03
CA TYR A 203 -8.33 19.41 7.28
C TYR A 203 -6.82 19.56 7.17
N SER A 204 -6.23 20.21 8.17
CA SER A 204 -4.77 20.22 8.35
C SER A 204 -4.36 19.05 9.23
N LEU A 205 -3.31 18.34 8.82
CA LEU A 205 -2.80 17.17 9.56
C LEU A 205 -1.29 17.05 9.44
N SER A 206 -0.70 16.21 10.28
CA SER A 206 0.73 15.92 10.26
C SER A 206 0.95 14.41 10.28
N LEU A 207 1.83 13.92 9.40
CA LEU A 207 2.07 12.50 9.15
C LEU A 207 3.50 12.09 9.53
N PRO A 208 3.74 10.82 9.87
CA PRO A 208 5.07 10.32 10.23
C PRO A 208 6.05 10.22 9.05
N ALA A 209 5.59 10.47 7.83
CA ALA A 209 6.43 10.46 6.64
C ALA A 209 5.88 11.41 5.57
N PRO A 210 6.75 11.97 4.72
CA PRO A 210 6.35 12.88 3.65
C PRO A 210 5.75 12.13 2.46
N GLY A 211 4.97 12.84 1.67
CA GLY A 211 4.54 12.40 0.35
C GLY A 211 3.03 12.55 0.09
N ALA A 212 2.71 13.00 -1.12
CA ALA A 212 1.34 13.19 -1.58
C ALA A 212 0.48 11.94 -1.46
N HIS A 213 1.06 10.75 -1.72
CA HIS A 213 0.37 9.46 -1.60
C HIS A 213 -0.04 9.14 -0.17
N LEU A 214 0.72 9.58 0.85
CA LEU A 214 0.36 9.41 2.25
C LEU A 214 -0.72 10.41 2.68
N LEU A 215 -0.69 11.65 2.17
CA LEU A 215 -1.78 12.60 2.35
C LEU A 215 -3.08 12.09 1.75
N ALA A 216 -3.05 11.53 0.52
CA ALA A 216 -4.23 10.90 -0.08
C ALA A 216 -4.74 9.72 0.75
N THR A 217 -3.84 8.93 1.34
CA THR A 217 -4.21 7.84 2.26
C THR A 217 -4.87 8.38 3.54
N ALA A 218 -4.35 9.47 4.11
CA ALA A 218 -4.93 10.13 5.28
C ALA A 218 -6.32 10.72 4.98
N ALA A 219 -6.48 11.36 3.81
CA ALA A 219 -7.77 11.86 3.34
C ALA A 219 -8.81 10.73 3.22
N ALA A 220 -8.40 9.59 2.65
CA ALA A 220 -9.23 8.41 2.56
C ALA A 220 -9.61 7.84 3.94
N CYS A 221 -8.69 7.84 4.92
CA CYS A 221 -8.99 7.48 6.31
C CYS A 221 -10.05 8.41 6.91
N LEU A 222 -9.88 9.72 6.77
CA LEU A 222 -10.86 10.71 7.25
C LEU A 222 -12.22 10.50 6.59
N ALA A 223 -12.27 10.24 5.27
CA ALA A 223 -13.52 10.00 4.56
C ALA A 223 -14.26 8.75 5.11
N VAL A 224 -13.55 7.65 5.35
CA VAL A 224 -14.14 6.44 5.97
C VAL A 224 -14.64 6.74 7.38
N THR A 225 -13.84 7.40 8.19
CA THR A 225 -14.17 7.65 9.59
C THR A 225 -15.30 8.68 9.78
N GLN A 226 -15.46 9.63 8.86
CA GLN A 226 -16.63 10.52 8.83
C GLN A 226 -17.93 9.73 8.54
N VAL A 227 -17.92 8.81 7.59
CA VAL A 227 -19.08 7.93 7.32
C VAL A 227 -19.42 7.08 8.55
N LEU A 228 -18.43 6.73 9.36
CA LEU A 228 -18.60 6.00 10.62
C LEU A 228 -18.98 6.90 11.82
N ASN A 229 -19.11 8.22 11.62
CA ASN A 229 -19.36 9.24 12.65
C ASN A 229 -18.29 9.25 13.77
N ILE A 230 -17.03 9.06 13.41
CA ILE A 230 -15.87 9.20 14.31
C ILE A 230 -15.34 10.62 14.23
N ASP A 231 -15.02 11.23 15.38
CA ASP A 231 -14.54 12.63 15.43
C ASP A 231 -13.23 12.78 14.63
N SER A 232 -13.20 13.73 13.69
CA SER A 232 -12.04 13.98 12.84
C SER A 232 -10.79 14.38 13.64
N LYS A 233 -10.94 15.00 14.81
CA LYS A 233 -9.80 15.36 15.69
C LYS A 233 -9.08 14.12 16.21
N ASP A 234 -9.84 13.12 16.66
CA ASP A 234 -9.27 11.85 17.15
C ASP A 234 -8.54 11.10 16.02
N VAL A 235 -9.11 11.15 14.80
CA VAL A 235 -8.51 10.55 13.60
C VAL A 235 -7.20 11.24 13.22
N ILE A 236 -7.18 12.58 13.20
CA ILE A 236 -5.99 13.39 12.90
C ILE A 236 -4.88 13.11 13.91
N GLU A 237 -5.21 13.02 15.20
CA GLU A 237 -4.21 12.70 16.22
C GLU A 237 -3.68 11.26 16.07
N ALA A 238 -4.53 10.28 15.79
CA ALA A 238 -4.11 8.91 15.54
C ALA A 238 -3.20 8.79 14.29
N LEU A 239 -3.42 9.60 13.25
CA LEU A 239 -2.60 9.62 12.05
C LEU A 239 -1.16 10.09 12.30
N ARG A 240 -0.90 10.88 13.32
CA ARG A 240 0.46 11.33 13.70
C ARG A 240 1.39 10.19 14.06
N THR A 241 0.84 9.10 14.56
CA THR A 241 1.59 7.91 14.99
C THR A 241 1.26 6.67 14.16
N ALA A 242 0.57 6.86 13.02
CA ALA A 242 0.15 5.76 12.16
C ALA A 242 1.35 4.99 11.61
N PRO A 243 1.41 3.65 11.77
CA PRO A 243 2.58 2.87 11.38
C PRO A 243 2.68 2.73 9.87
N LEU A 244 3.89 2.78 9.35
CA LEU A 244 4.16 2.40 7.96
C LEU A 244 4.37 0.88 7.90
N PRO A 245 3.64 0.16 7.03
CA PRO A 245 3.83 -1.27 6.89
C PRO A 245 5.24 -1.61 6.41
N ALA A 246 5.78 -2.73 6.86
CA ALA A 246 7.09 -3.22 6.40
C ALA A 246 7.12 -3.33 4.87
N GLY A 247 8.22 -2.93 4.26
CA GLY A 247 8.40 -2.87 2.81
C GLY A 247 7.59 -1.78 2.08
N ARG A 248 6.96 -0.84 2.81
CA ARG A 248 6.13 0.24 2.26
C ARG A 248 6.48 1.61 2.85
N GLY A 249 7.72 2.00 2.67
CA GLY A 249 8.27 3.23 3.24
C GLY A 249 8.63 3.12 4.71
N HIS A 250 8.73 1.90 5.26
CA HIS A 250 9.16 1.66 6.63
C HIS A 250 10.59 2.16 6.85
N ARG A 251 10.83 2.82 7.97
CA ARG A 251 12.13 3.39 8.28
C ARG A 251 12.86 2.57 9.32
N VAL A 252 14.11 2.20 9.02
CA VAL A 252 15.02 1.49 9.91
C VAL A 252 16.20 2.38 10.18
N GLU A 253 16.40 2.76 11.42
CA GLU A 253 17.52 3.60 11.87
C GLU A 253 18.64 2.74 12.43
N LYS A 254 19.88 2.96 11.95
CA LYS A 254 21.09 2.36 12.51
C LYS A 254 22.29 3.29 12.35
N SER A 255 23.02 3.56 13.42
CA SER A 255 24.22 4.41 13.42
C SER A 255 24.00 5.79 12.79
N GLY A 256 22.78 6.38 12.96
CA GLY A 256 22.39 7.66 12.35
C GLY A 256 22.10 7.59 10.84
N ILE A 257 22.12 6.40 10.25
CA ILE A 257 21.72 6.15 8.86
C ILE A 257 20.27 5.68 8.87
N THR A 258 19.43 6.22 7.98
CA THR A 258 18.04 5.77 7.81
C THR A 258 17.90 4.99 6.52
N ILE A 259 17.50 3.73 6.63
CA ILE A 259 17.08 2.92 5.48
C ILE A 259 15.57 3.04 5.33
N ILE A 260 15.12 3.49 4.16
CA ILE A 260 13.70 3.56 3.79
C ILE A 260 13.37 2.29 3.02
N ASP A 261 12.76 1.35 3.70
CA ASP A 261 12.32 0.07 3.13
C ASP A 261 11.00 0.24 2.38
N ASP A 262 11.08 0.37 1.06
CA ASP A 262 9.93 0.39 0.16
C ASP A 262 10.01 -0.77 -0.87
N SER A 263 10.54 -1.90 -0.39
CA SER A 263 10.97 -3.06 -1.18
C SER A 263 9.84 -4.05 -1.50
N TYR A 264 8.62 -3.86 -0.97
CA TYR A 264 7.53 -4.83 -1.13
C TYR A 264 7.02 -4.92 -2.57
N ASN A 265 6.89 -3.81 -3.28
CA ASN A 265 6.48 -3.77 -4.69
C ASN A 265 6.87 -2.45 -5.35
N ALA A 266 6.94 -2.45 -6.68
CA ALA A 266 7.24 -1.27 -7.47
C ALA A 266 6.40 -1.19 -8.74
N ASN A 267 5.99 0.04 -9.05
CA ASN A 267 5.50 0.48 -10.35
C ASN A 267 6.01 1.91 -10.59
N PRO A 268 5.95 2.43 -11.83
CA PRO A 268 6.55 3.74 -12.15
C PRO A 268 6.08 4.87 -11.24
N GLU A 269 4.79 4.98 -10.97
CA GLU A 269 4.23 6.04 -10.14
C GLU A 269 4.66 5.90 -8.67
N SER A 270 4.64 4.68 -8.13
CA SER A 270 5.07 4.47 -6.76
C SER A 270 6.56 4.75 -6.56
N ILE A 271 7.41 4.49 -7.56
CA ILE A 271 8.83 4.88 -7.51
C ILE A 271 8.93 6.41 -7.50
N ARG A 272 8.22 7.12 -8.40
CA ARG A 272 8.23 8.59 -8.43
C ARG A 272 7.80 9.19 -7.09
N PHE A 273 6.75 8.65 -6.47
CA PHE A 273 6.33 9.10 -5.13
C PHE A 273 7.41 8.89 -4.07
N SER A 274 8.09 7.75 -4.08
CA SER A 274 9.17 7.47 -3.11
C SER A 274 10.38 8.36 -3.34
N LEU A 275 10.76 8.63 -4.60
CA LEU A 275 11.83 9.57 -4.93
C LEU A 275 11.47 11.00 -4.50
N GLN A 276 10.23 11.46 -4.76
CA GLN A 276 9.78 12.78 -4.31
C GLN A 276 9.79 12.88 -2.78
N SER A 277 9.32 11.85 -2.07
CA SER A 277 9.37 11.80 -0.61
C SER A 277 10.80 11.88 -0.08
N LEU A 278 11.74 11.14 -0.69
CA LEU A 278 13.16 11.17 -0.30
C LEU A 278 13.78 12.57 -0.43
N LYS A 279 13.37 13.37 -1.43
CA LYS A 279 13.86 14.75 -1.60
C LYS A 279 13.51 15.66 -0.44
N THR A 280 12.34 15.46 0.18
CA THR A 280 11.85 16.31 1.27
C THR A 280 12.46 15.94 2.63
N GLU A 281 13.07 14.77 2.76
CA GLU A 281 13.67 14.33 4.02
C GLU A 281 15.03 15.03 4.26
N PRO A 282 15.27 15.52 5.47
CA PRO A 282 16.60 16.02 5.83
C PRO A 282 17.65 14.90 5.68
N ALA A 283 18.71 15.14 4.92
CA ALA A 283 19.75 14.14 4.70
C ALA A 283 21.09 14.79 4.43
N ARG A 284 22.19 14.13 4.85
CA ARG A 284 23.55 14.46 4.43
C ARG A 284 23.76 14.08 2.98
N ARG A 285 23.45 12.86 2.61
CA ARG A 285 23.37 12.33 1.25
C ARG A 285 22.15 11.41 1.10
N ARG A 286 21.65 11.32 -0.12
CA ARG A 286 20.51 10.47 -0.49
C ARG A 286 20.97 9.42 -1.50
N HIS A 287 20.81 8.16 -1.11
CA HIS A 287 21.17 6.99 -1.89
C HIS A 287 19.90 6.28 -2.35
N VAL A 288 19.89 5.77 -3.56
CA VAL A 288 18.73 5.08 -4.15
C VAL A 288 19.17 3.73 -4.72
N ILE A 289 18.50 2.66 -4.31
CA ILE A 289 18.66 1.32 -4.87
C ILE A 289 17.32 0.95 -5.53
N LEU A 290 17.30 0.92 -6.86
CA LEU A 290 16.10 0.62 -7.65
C LEU A 290 16.16 -0.80 -8.20
N GLY A 291 15.21 -1.62 -7.82
CA GLY A 291 14.96 -2.93 -8.42
C GLY A 291 13.94 -2.87 -9.54
N GLU A 292 14.09 -3.74 -10.52
CA GLU A 292 13.20 -3.79 -11.69
C GLU A 292 11.72 -3.87 -11.31
N MET A 293 10.89 -3.36 -12.22
CA MET A 293 9.44 -3.38 -12.11
C MET A 293 8.87 -4.48 -12.99
N HIS A 294 8.08 -5.37 -12.41
CA HIS A 294 7.42 -6.45 -13.13
C HIS A 294 6.03 -6.04 -13.67
N GLU A 295 5.46 -6.87 -14.53
CA GLU A 295 4.08 -6.77 -15.05
C GLU A 295 3.78 -5.52 -15.89
N LEU A 296 4.82 -4.91 -16.48
CA LEU A 296 4.68 -3.70 -17.31
C LEU A 296 4.45 -4.02 -18.80
N GLY A 297 4.68 -5.26 -19.24
CA GLY A 297 4.55 -5.65 -20.66
C GLY A 297 5.39 -4.76 -21.58
N ALA A 298 4.81 -4.32 -22.69
CA ALA A 298 5.49 -3.49 -23.69
C ALA A 298 5.94 -2.10 -23.14
N TYR A 299 5.39 -1.64 -22.04
CA TYR A 299 5.75 -0.36 -21.42
C TYR A 299 7.01 -0.45 -20.55
N GLY A 300 7.54 -1.66 -20.32
CA GLY A 300 8.63 -1.91 -19.36
C GLY A 300 9.87 -1.09 -19.64
N VAL A 301 10.38 -1.07 -20.88
CA VAL A 301 11.61 -0.36 -21.26
C VAL A 301 11.49 1.16 -20.99
N ALA A 302 10.41 1.77 -21.47
CA ALA A 302 10.18 3.20 -21.29
C ALA A 302 9.95 3.58 -19.82
N ALA A 303 9.31 2.71 -19.06
CA ALA A 303 9.07 2.92 -17.64
C ALA A 303 10.38 2.87 -16.82
N HIS A 304 11.24 1.88 -17.06
CA HIS A 304 12.56 1.79 -16.41
C HIS A 304 13.46 2.98 -16.78
N ASP A 305 13.49 3.36 -18.06
CA ASP A 305 14.23 4.57 -18.52
C ASP A 305 13.76 5.83 -17.79
N SER A 306 12.43 6.04 -17.72
CA SER A 306 11.85 7.23 -17.11
C SER A 306 12.10 7.34 -15.60
N VAL A 307 11.99 6.22 -14.84
CA VAL A 307 12.21 6.27 -13.39
C VAL A 307 13.71 6.37 -13.06
N LEU A 308 14.58 5.74 -13.85
CA LEU A 308 16.02 5.86 -13.65
C LEU A 308 16.49 7.29 -13.94
N ALA A 309 15.98 7.92 -15.02
CA ALA A 309 16.25 9.33 -15.31
C ALA A 309 15.86 10.25 -14.15
N ALA A 310 14.70 9.99 -13.51
CA ALA A 310 14.27 10.76 -12.35
C ALA A 310 15.14 10.51 -11.10
N ALA A 311 15.84 9.39 -11.03
CA ALA A 311 16.72 9.07 -9.91
C ALA A 311 18.14 9.71 -10.04
N LEU A 312 18.51 10.21 -11.20
CA LEU A 312 19.86 10.76 -11.44
C LEU A 312 20.20 12.01 -10.61
N GLU A 313 19.22 12.65 -10.02
CA GLU A 313 19.43 13.82 -9.17
C GLU A 313 19.91 13.48 -7.75
N PHE A 314 19.92 12.21 -7.36
CA PHE A 314 20.35 11.76 -6.05
C PHE A 314 21.86 11.49 -6.02
N ASP A 315 22.46 11.53 -4.81
CA ASP A 315 23.91 11.43 -4.63
C ASP A 315 24.50 10.10 -5.09
N SER A 316 23.71 9.01 -5.03
CA SER A 316 24.11 7.69 -5.50
C SER A 316 22.88 6.89 -5.94
N VAL A 317 23.00 6.24 -7.08
CA VAL A 317 21.95 5.35 -7.63
C VAL A 317 22.57 4.02 -8.02
N VAL A 318 21.89 2.92 -7.65
CA VAL A 318 22.21 1.56 -8.10
C VAL A 318 20.97 0.97 -8.72
N ALA A 319 21.08 0.45 -9.94
CA ALA A 319 20.03 -0.21 -10.66
C ALA A 319 20.18 -1.75 -10.59
N VAL A 320 19.09 -2.47 -10.34
CA VAL A 320 19.08 -3.92 -10.12
C VAL A 320 18.03 -4.59 -11.00
N GLY A 321 18.44 -5.61 -11.74
CA GLY A 321 17.56 -6.44 -12.56
C GLY A 321 17.56 -6.07 -14.03
N GLU A 322 17.23 -7.07 -14.87
CA GLU A 322 17.32 -6.99 -16.35
C GLU A 322 16.54 -5.81 -16.93
N GLY A 323 15.38 -5.48 -16.32
CA GLY A 323 14.56 -4.35 -16.77
C GLY A 323 15.28 -3.01 -16.80
N PHE A 324 16.31 -2.82 -15.97
CA PHE A 324 17.10 -1.58 -15.92
C PHE A 324 18.35 -1.58 -16.78
N ARG A 325 18.80 -2.72 -17.36
CA ARG A 325 20.08 -2.84 -18.08
C ARG A 325 20.28 -1.73 -19.12
N ALA A 326 19.36 -1.57 -20.06
CA ALA A 326 19.48 -0.58 -21.12
C ALA A 326 19.50 0.87 -20.61
N ALA A 327 18.67 1.17 -19.58
CA ALA A 327 18.67 2.50 -18.99
C ALA A 327 19.95 2.77 -18.19
N ALA A 328 20.48 1.79 -17.47
CA ALA A 328 21.71 1.89 -16.71
C ALA A 328 22.92 2.15 -17.62
N GLU A 329 23.02 1.46 -18.75
CA GLU A 329 24.02 1.71 -19.79
C GLU A 329 23.90 3.14 -20.35
N LYS A 330 22.69 3.56 -20.72
CA LYS A 330 22.42 4.91 -21.28
C LYS A 330 22.85 6.01 -20.34
N TYR A 331 22.57 5.89 -19.05
CA TYR A 331 22.85 6.93 -18.03
C TYR A 331 24.15 6.69 -17.26
N GLN A 332 24.90 5.63 -17.57
CA GLN A 332 26.14 5.24 -16.90
C GLN A 332 25.97 5.06 -15.37
N VAL A 333 24.83 4.49 -14.98
CA VAL A 333 24.51 4.20 -13.59
C VAL A 333 25.06 2.81 -13.21
N PRO A 334 25.65 2.63 -12.00
CA PRO A 334 25.99 1.31 -11.48
C PRO A 334 24.82 0.32 -11.57
N TYR A 335 25.11 -0.84 -12.16
CA TYR A 335 24.11 -1.86 -12.47
C TYR A 335 24.58 -3.24 -12.03
N VAL A 336 23.63 -4.03 -11.49
CA VAL A 336 23.82 -5.46 -11.19
C VAL A 336 22.61 -6.27 -11.68
N GLU A 337 22.82 -7.52 -12.03
CA GLU A 337 21.72 -8.40 -12.51
C GLU A 337 20.80 -8.83 -11.37
N SER A 338 21.34 -9.03 -10.18
CA SER A 338 20.62 -9.49 -9.00
C SER A 338 20.96 -8.65 -7.78
N ALA A 339 20.04 -8.53 -6.84
CA ALA A 339 20.32 -7.91 -5.55
C ALA A 339 21.43 -8.63 -4.78
N ALA A 340 21.64 -9.92 -5.02
CA ALA A 340 22.70 -10.70 -4.42
C ALA A 340 24.12 -10.31 -4.91
N ASP A 341 24.21 -9.63 -6.07
CA ASP A 341 25.48 -9.19 -6.65
C ASP A 341 25.95 -7.84 -6.06
N ILE A 342 25.12 -7.18 -5.24
CA ILE A 342 25.54 -5.97 -4.52
C ILE A 342 26.48 -6.38 -3.38
N ASP A 343 27.71 -5.88 -3.40
CA ASP A 343 28.60 -5.99 -2.24
C ASP A 343 28.08 -5.08 -1.10
N LEU A 344 27.24 -5.68 -0.24
CA LEU A 344 26.60 -4.98 0.86
C LEU A 344 27.62 -4.49 1.91
N GLU A 345 28.79 -5.15 2.04
CA GLU A 345 29.82 -4.71 2.96
C GLU A 345 30.49 -3.43 2.45
N ALA A 346 30.95 -3.44 1.20
CA ALA A 346 31.53 -2.24 0.57
C ALA A 346 30.50 -1.11 0.49
N TYR A 347 29.24 -1.41 0.15
CA TYR A 347 28.18 -0.43 0.10
C TYR A 347 27.93 0.23 1.46
N SER A 348 27.82 -0.56 2.52
CA SER A 348 27.55 -0.06 3.88
C SER A 348 28.70 0.76 4.46
N LEU A 349 29.95 0.43 4.13
CA LEU A 349 31.13 1.21 4.52
C LEU A 349 31.17 2.60 3.87
N GLY A 350 30.50 2.78 2.73
CA GLY A 350 30.36 4.06 2.05
C GLY A 350 29.32 5.01 2.67
N LEU A 351 28.48 4.51 3.59
CA LEU A 351 27.43 5.28 4.26
C LEU A 351 27.97 5.95 5.53
N ALA A 352 27.35 7.05 5.92
CA ALA A 352 27.68 7.76 7.17
C ALA A 352 26.41 8.33 7.84
N SER A 353 26.53 8.69 9.10
CA SER A 353 25.46 9.31 9.88
C SER A 353 24.85 10.49 9.12
N GLY A 354 23.53 10.57 9.09
CA GLY A 354 22.74 11.54 8.33
C GLY A 354 22.41 11.11 6.90
N ASP A 355 22.94 9.99 6.40
CA ASP A 355 22.55 9.48 5.07
C ASP A 355 21.15 8.82 5.10
N ARG A 356 20.45 8.92 3.96
CA ARG A 356 19.18 8.23 3.69
C ARG A 356 19.36 7.28 2.51
N VAL A 357 18.89 6.05 2.66
CA VAL A 357 18.95 5.02 1.62
C VAL A 357 17.53 4.54 1.30
N LEU A 358 17.05 4.82 0.11
CA LEU A 358 15.78 4.27 -0.38
C LEU A 358 16.05 2.93 -1.09
N VAL A 359 15.36 1.87 -0.67
CA VAL A 359 15.36 0.57 -1.36
C VAL A 359 13.96 0.32 -1.92
N LYS A 360 13.83 0.28 -3.25
CA LYS A 360 12.53 0.08 -3.91
C LYS A 360 12.65 -0.77 -5.17
N GLY A 361 11.80 -1.80 -5.26
CA GLY A 361 11.74 -2.71 -6.41
C GLY A 361 10.55 -3.65 -6.31
N SER A 362 10.35 -4.49 -7.33
CA SER A 362 9.34 -5.53 -7.28
C SER A 362 9.64 -6.57 -6.20
N ASN A 363 8.61 -7.22 -5.69
CA ASN A 363 8.63 -8.10 -4.54
C ASN A 363 9.77 -9.14 -4.57
N ARG A 364 10.00 -9.77 -5.72
CA ARG A 364 11.02 -10.82 -5.88
C ARG A 364 12.45 -10.29 -5.91
N VAL A 365 12.65 -8.98 -6.14
CA VAL A 365 13.99 -8.40 -6.25
C VAL A 365 14.61 -8.21 -4.86
N PHE A 366 13.86 -7.67 -3.91
CA PHE A 366 14.38 -7.35 -2.58
C PHE A 366 13.62 -7.99 -1.43
N TRP A 367 12.27 -7.89 -1.44
CA TRP A 367 11.43 -8.25 -0.29
C TRP A 367 11.56 -9.74 0.08
N THR A 368 11.35 -10.64 -0.89
CA THR A 368 11.42 -12.09 -0.64
C THR A 368 12.81 -12.57 -0.28
N GLN A 369 13.85 -11.78 -0.57
CA GLN A 369 15.23 -12.08 -0.25
C GLN A 369 15.67 -11.47 1.10
N GLY A 370 14.83 -10.67 1.75
CA GLY A 370 15.19 -9.98 2.99
C GLY A 370 16.36 -9.01 2.81
N PHE A 371 16.47 -8.36 1.65
CA PHE A 371 17.61 -7.53 1.28
C PHE A 371 17.85 -6.39 2.26
N VAL A 372 16.78 -5.70 2.68
CA VAL A 372 16.90 -4.58 3.63
C VAL A 372 17.44 -5.04 4.98
N ASP A 373 16.97 -6.17 5.50
CA ASP A 373 17.50 -6.73 6.74
C ASP A 373 19.00 -7.09 6.63
N GLN A 374 19.42 -7.60 5.46
CA GLN A 374 20.81 -7.90 5.18
C GLN A 374 21.66 -6.63 5.11
N LEU A 375 21.19 -5.57 4.44
CA LEU A 375 21.87 -4.28 4.38
C LEU A 375 22.02 -3.67 5.78
N VAL A 376 20.93 -3.62 6.56
CA VAL A 376 20.95 -3.07 7.93
C VAL A 376 21.96 -3.84 8.83
N LYS A 377 22.05 -5.16 8.69
CA LYS A 377 23.04 -5.96 9.47
C LYS A 377 24.48 -5.56 9.17
N ARG A 378 24.80 -5.16 7.93
CA ARG A 378 26.15 -4.78 7.49
C ARG A 378 26.55 -3.36 7.90
N ILE A 379 25.62 -2.46 8.17
CA ILE A 379 25.94 -1.12 8.68
C ILE A 379 26.72 -1.29 10.00
N PRO A 380 27.94 -0.70 10.11
CA PRO A 380 28.73 -0.78 11.34
C PRO A 380 27.98 -0.25 12.56
N ALA A 381 28.29 -0.79 13.73
CA ALA A 381 27.88 -0.17 14.98
C ALA A 381 28.54 1.22 15.12
N PRO A 382 27.91 2.16 15.84
CA PRO A 382 28.46 3.50 16.04
C PRO A 382 29.78 3.49 16.78
#